data_841110ddd984b592c0633fa46579c738
#
_entry.id   841110ddd984b592c0633fa46579c738
#
_cell.length_a   1.000
_cell.length_b   1.000
_cell.length_c   1.000
_cell.angle_alpha   90.00
_cell.angle_beta   90.00
_cell.angle_gamma   90.00
#
_symmetry.space_group_name_H-M   'P 1'
#
loop_
_entity.id
_entity.type
_entity.pdbx_description
1 polymer ?
#
loop_
_entity_poly.entity_id
_entity_poly.type
_entity_poly.pdbx_seq_one_letter_code
_entity_poly.pdbx_strand_id
1 'polypeptide(L)'
;MFSGGLGAPHTPLLLGACSPRRADVLILESTYGNRVHENRSTRHKRLESAIDRALADHGTLLIPAFSIGRTQELLYEIEDILHRKSIFDPGSPIPVPDQFLPVTWPQLPIILDSPLASRLTEVYRELDSFWGVEAQKRLAVGRKPLHFKQLIMIDSHVKYMQTVEYLANTGRPAIVIAASGMCTSGRIVNYLKAMLADPRHNVLFTGYQARGTPGALIQKYAPSGGFIELEGKRCIIRAGISTLGGYSAHADQQDLLNFVSGMEQWPEEIRLVHGDEPARYALAKELLGLYQARNKVVDLQIPTNLKAPLGFQ
;
A
#
# COMPACT_ATOMS: atom_id res chain seq x y z
N MET A 1 21.96 1.59 -16.75
CA MET A 1 21.39 1.14 -15.47
C MET A 1 19.86 1.14 -15.57
N PHE A 2 19.20 0.16 -14.94
CA PHE A 2 17.74 0.16 -14.76
C PHE A 2 17.44 0.41 -13.28
N SER A 3 16.59 1.38 -12.97
CA SER A 3 16.21 1.64 -11.57
C SER A 3 15.27 0.57 -11.02
N GLY A 4 14.51 -0.09 -11.88
CA GLY A 4 13.33 -0.82 -11.43
C GLY A 4 12.33 0.14 -10.79
N GLY A 5 11.45 -0.36 -9.92
CA GLY A 5 10.67 0.49 -9.02
C GLY A 5 11.55 0.92 -7.86
N LEU A 6 11.89 2.20 -7.80
CA LEU A 6 12.64 2.73 -6.65
C LEU A 6 11.72 2.75 -5.43
N GLY A 7 12.16 2.07 -4.38
CA GLY A 7 11.47 2.08 -3.11
C GLY A 7 11.46 3.48 -2.49
N ALA A 8 10.38 3.75 -1.78
CA ALA A 8 10.32 4.97 -0.98
C ALA A 8 11.40 4.93 0.11
N PRO A 9 12.20 6.00 0.32
CA PRO A 9 13.10 6.08 1.45
C PRO A 9 12.29 6.06 2.77
N HIS A 10 12.92 5.64 3.86
CA HIS A 10 12.33 5.60 5.20
C HIS A 10 11.21 4.55 5.39
N THR A 11 11.35 3.38 4.78
CA THR A 11 10.54 2.21 5.16
C THR A 11 11.19 1.51 6.35
N PRO A 12 10.41 1.05 7.35
CA PRO A 12 10.99 0.47 8.57
C PRO A 12 11.67 -0.89 8.34
N LEU A 13 11.18 -1.66 7.36
CA LEU A 13 11.66 -3.02 7.10
C LEU A 13 12.79 -3.08 6.07
N LEU A 14 12.80 -2.17 5.11
CA LEU A 14 13.79 -2.18 4.02
C LEU A 14 14.57 -0.87 4.02
N LEU A 15 15.84 -0.95 3.67
CA LEU A 15 16.65 0.23 3.45
C LEU A 15 16.20 0.92 2.15
N GLY A 16 16.20 2.25 2.16
CA GLY A 16 15.93 3.03 0.96
C GLY A 16 16.96 2.78 -0.13
N ALA A 17 16.59 3.03 -1.39
CA ALA A 17 17.50 2.92 -2.51
C ALA A 17 18.65 3.93 -2.36
N CYS A 18 19.87 3.47 -2.55
CA CYS A 18 21.06 4.33 -2.59
C CYS A 18 21.40 4.70 -4.04
N SER A 19 21.80 5.95 -4.26
CA SER A 19 22.31 6.38 -5.55
C SER A 19 23.61 5.64 -5.87
N PRO A 20 23.77 5.07 -7.08
CA PRO A 20 25.04 4.49 -7.51
C PRO A 20 26.08 5.62 -7.74
N ARG A 21 27.35 5.27 -7.78
CA ARG A 21 28.38 6.25 -8.07
C ARG A 21 28.23 6.89 -9.47
N ARG A 22 27.88 6.03 -10.46
CA ARG A 22 27.82 6.42 -11.89
C ARG A 22 26.77 5.60 -12.64
N ALA A 23 26.15 6.22 -13.61
CA ALA A 23 25.44 5.58 -14.71
C ALA A 23 25.60 6.42 -15.96
N ASP A 24 25.98 5.83 -17.09
CA ASP A 24 26.05 6.56 -18.37
C ASP A 24 24.63 6.73 -18.94
N VAL A 25 23.85 5.65 -18.92
CA VAL A 25 22.42 5.63 -19.29
C VAL A 25 21.60 5.15 -18.12
N LEU A 26 20.58 5.92 -17.73
CA LEU A 26 19.64 5.58 -16.66
C LEU A 26 18.23 5.41 -17.22
N ILE A 27 17.66 4.21 -17.05
CA ILE A 27 16.24 3.94 -17.28
C ILE A 27 15.55 4.10 -15.93
N LEU A 28 14.81 5.20 -15.75
CA LEU A 28 14.25 5.64 -14.48
C LEU A 28 12.74 5.47 -14.46
N GLU A 29 12.22 4.89 -13.39
CA GLU A 29 10.78 4.91 -13.15
C GLU A 29 10.27 6.35 -12.94
N SER A 30 8.96 6.55 -13.13
CA SER A 30 8.33 7.87 -12.99
C SER A 30 6.89 7.77 -12.46
N THR A 31 6.57 6.74 -11.69
CA THR A 31 5.21 6.49 -11.19
C THR A 31 4.61 7.71 -10.50
N TYR A 32 5.39 8.38 -9.67
CA TYR A 32 5.00 9.62 -9.00
C TYR A 32 5.84 10.83 -9.43
N GLY A 33 6.23 10.86 -10.69
CA GLY A 33 7.04 11.95 -11.26
C GLY A 33 6.39 13.34 -11.20
N ASN A 34 5.09 13.43 -10.90
CA ASN A 34 4.32 14.67 -10.85
C ASN A 34 3.86 15.08 -9.45
N ARG A 35 4.32 14.40 -8.41
CA ARG A 35 3.89 14.71 -7.04
C ARG A 35 4.92 14.31 -5.99
N VAL A 36 4.91 15.02 -4.89
CA VAL A 36 5.62 14.67 -3.66
C VAL A 36 4.62 13.98 -2.71
N HIS A 37 5.06 12.92 -2.06
CA HIS A 37 4.22 12.23 -1.10
C HIS A 37 3.96 13.11 0.12
N GLU A 38 2.81 12.87 0.74
CA GLU A 38 2.50 13.49 2.02
C GLU A 38 3.57 13.12 3.07
N ASN A 39 3.74 13.99 4.06
CA ASN A 39 4.76 13.83 5.08
C ASN A 39 4.72 12.44 5.74
N ARG A 40 5.76 11.65 5.51
CA ARG A 40 5.87 10.26 5.97
C ARG A 40 6.00 10.15 7.49
N SER A 41 6.50 11.17 8.16
CA SER A 41 6.60 11.16 9.63
C SER A 41 5.24 11.10 10.32
N THR A 42 4.17 11.52 9.64
CA THR A 42 2.80 11.52 10.16
C THR A 42 1.98 10.32 9.70
N ARG A 43 2.50 9.47 8.79
CA ARG A 43 1.75 8.36 8.19
C ARG A 43 1.20 7.38 9.23
N HIS A 44 1.99 7.09 10.26
CA HIS A 44 1.61 6.20 11.35
C HIS A 44 0.37 6.72 12.11
N LYS A 45 0.38 8.01 12.52
CA LYS A 45 -0.78 8.63 13.18
C LYS A 45 -2.01 8.68 12.28
N ARG A 46 -1.81 8.89 10.98
CA ARG A 46 -2.90 8.92 10.01
C ARG A 46 -3.49 7.53 9.79
N LEU A 47 -2.66 6.47 9.76
CA LEU A 47 -3.12 5.09 9.72
C LEU A 47 -3.94 4.77 10.96
N GLU A 48 -3.44 5.10 12.15
CA GLU A 48 -4.16 4.93 13.42
C GLU A 48 -5.52 5.64 13.39
N SER A 49 -5.55 6.92 13.01
CA SER A 49 -6.81 7.66 12.88
C SER A 49 -7.78 7.09 11.83
N ALA A 50 -7.25 6.50 10.75
CA ALA A 50 -8.08 5.84 9.75
C ALA A 50 -8.68 4.52 10.28
N ILE A 51 -7.89 3.77 11.04
CA ILE A 51 -8.33 2.55 11.73
C ILE A 51 -9.39 2.90 12.79
N ASP A 52 -9.14 3.87 13.66
CA ASP A 52 -10.09 4.30 14.70
C ASP A 52 -11.44 4.70 14.09
N ARG A 53 -11.45 5.50 13.03
CA ARG A 53 -12.68 5.90 12.34
C ARG A 53 -13.40 4.71 11.71
N ALA A 54 -12.67 3.84 11.02
CA ALA A 54 -13.25 2.70 10.35
C ALA A 54 -13.87 1.69 11.31
N LEU A 55 -13.30 1.54 12.50
CA LEU A 55 -13.82 0.63 13.52
C LEU A 55 -14.98 1.24 14.32
N ALA A 56 -15.17 2.57 14.29
CA ALA A 56 -16.30 3.23 14.92
C ALA A 56 -17.65 2.88 14.27
N ASP A 57 -17.66 2.43 13.02
CA ASP A 57 -18.86 2.08 12.24
C ASP A 57 -19.36 0.65 12.50
N HIS A 58 -18.85 -0.06 13.48
CA HIS A 58 -19.22 -1.45 13.81
C HIS A 58 -18.98 -2.44 12.67
N GLY A 59 -17.90 -2.30 11.92
CA GLY A 59 -17.63 -3.13 10.76
C GLY A 59 -16.17 -3.48 10.57
N THR A 60 -15.91 -4.09 9.43
CA THR A 60 -14.58 -4.54 9.02
C THR A 60 -13.88 -3.48 8.20
N LEU A 61 -12.59 -3.24 8.46
CA LEU A 61 -11.72 -2.44 7.61
C LEU A 61 -11.02 -3.35 6.58
N LEU A 62 -11.29 -3.12 5.30
CA LEU A 62 -10.63 -3.80 4.18
C LEU A 62 -9.46 -2.95 3.69
N ILE A 63 -8.27 -3.55 3.56
CA ILE A 63 -7.07 -2.90 3.04
C ILE A 63 -6.56 -3.69 1.84
N PRO A 64 -6.90 -3.26 0.61
CA PRO A 64 -6.30 -3.81 -0.59
C PRO A 64 -4.79 -3.57 -0.60
N ALA A 65 -3.98 -4.63 -0.68
CA ALA A 65 -2.53 -4.50 -0.64
C ALA A 65 -1.83 -5.46 -1.61
N PHE A 66 -0.67 -5.03 -2.11
CA PHE A 66 0.22 -5.93 -2.83
C PHE A 66 0.88 -6.92 -1.87
N SER A 67 1.11 -8.14 -2.34
CA SER A 67 1.61 -9.24 -1.50
C SER A 67 3.02 -9.03 -0.96
N ILE A 68 3.84 -8.22 -1.63
CA ILE A 68 5.21 -7.90 -1.22
C ILE A 68 5.35 -6.43 -0.85
N GLY A 69 6.16 -6.14 0.14
CA GLY A 69 6.49 -4.80 0.63
C GLY A 69 5.34 -4.15 1.39
N ARG A 70 4.27 -3.78 0.69
CA ARG A 70 3.12 -3.06 1.26
C ARG A 70 2.45 -3.81 2.40
N THR A 71 2.17 -5.09 2.21
CA THR A 71 1.56 -5.93 3.25
C THR A 71 2.41 -5.97 4.51
N GLN A 72 3.73 -6.17 4.36
CA GLN A 72 4.64 -6.27 5.50
C GLN A 72 4.79 -4.93 6.24
N GLU A 73 4.85 -3.81 5.51
CA GLU A 73 4.84 -2.48 6.13
C GLU A 73 3.56 -2.21 6.92
N LEU A 74 2.40 -2.56 6.36
CA LEU A 74 1.12 -2.40 7.06
C LEU A 74 1.07 -3.26 8.32
N LEU A 75 1.49 -4.51 8.27
CA LEU A 75 1.56 -5.39 9.44
C LEU A 75 2.47 -4.81 10.52
N TYR A 76 3.63 -4.28 10.12
CA TYR A 76 4.59 -3.65 11.04
C TYR A 76 3.99 -2.44 11.77
N GLU A 77 3.29 -1.58 11.04
CA GLU A 77 2.67 -0.36 11.60
C GLU A 77 1.42 -0.70 12.44
N ILE A 78 0.59 -1.65 11.97
CA ILE A 78 -0.62 -2.09 12.69
C ILE A 78 -0.22 -2.77 14.01
N GLU A 79 0.84 -3.59 14.02
CA GLU A 79 1.33 -4.20 15.26
C GLU A 79 1.72 -3.12 16.28
N ASP A 80 2.35 -2.04 15.85
CA ASP A 80 2.72 -0.95 16.75
C ASP A 80 1.49 -0.22 17.31
N ILE A 81 0.50 0.04 16.47
CA ILE A 81 -0.77 0.64 16.90
C ILE A 81 -1.44 -0.26 17.96
N LEU A 82 -1.56 -1.55 17.66
CA LEU A 82 -2.17 -2.52 18.58
C LEU A 82 -1.39 -2.62 19.90
N HIS A 83 -0.08 -2.65 19.84
CA HIS A 83 0.79 -2.69 21.01
C HIS A 83 0.57 -1.48 21.92
N ARG A 84 0.59 -0.26 21.35
CA ARG A 84 0.34 0.97 22.10
C ARG A 84 -1.07 1.03 22.68
N LYS A 85 -2.09 0.75 21.85
CA LYS A 85 -3.49 0.71 22.31
C LYS A 85 -3.70 -0.33 23.39
N SER A 86 -3.06 -1.50 23.31
CA SER A 86 -3.15 -2.55 24.32
C SER A 86 -2.48 -2.18 25.66
N ILE A 87 -1.50 -1.28 25.65
CA ILE A 87 -0.82 -0.81 26.86
C ILE A 87 -1.55 0.38 27.48
N PHE A 88 -1.87 1.39 26.67
CA PHE A 88 -2.41 2.65 27.17
C PHE A 88 -3.92 2.67 27.32
N ASP A 89 -4.63 1.78 26.61
CA ASP A 89 -6.09 1.71 26.62
C ASP A 89 -6.61 0.26 26.44
N PRO A 90 -6.17 -0.68 27.29
CA PRO A 90 -6.43 -2.11 27.10
C PRO A 90 -7.92 -2.49 27.21
N GLY A 91 -8.69 -1.71 27.96
CA GLY A 91 -10.10 -1.96 28.24
C GLY A 91 -11.07 -1.19 27.35
N SER A 92 -10.60 -0.29 26.51
CA SER A 92 -11.49 0.47 25.63
C SER A 92 -12.17 -0.45 24.62
N PRO A 93 -13.50 -0.49 24.63
CA PRO A 93 -14.24 -1.34 23.72
C PRO A 93 -14.20 -0.77 22.29
N ILE A 94 -13.90 -1.63 21.33
CA ILE A 94 -14.17 -1.38 19.93
C ILE A 94 -15.66 -1.64 19.70
N PRO A 95 -16.41 -0.72 19.10
CA PRO A 95 -17.83 -0.91 18.87
C PRO A 95 -18.12 -2.20 18.10
N VAL A 96 -19.16 -2.91 18.53
CA VAL A 96 -19.66 -4.14 17.90
C VAL A 96 -21.18 -4.07 17.81
N PRO A 97 -21.81 -4.77 16.87
CA PRO A 97 -23.27 -4.92 16.86
C PRO A 97 -23.77 -5.51 18.18
N ASP A 98 -24.94 -5.06 18.68
CA ASP A 98 -25.48 -5.34 20.02
C ASP A 98 -25.57 -6.83 20.39
N GLN A 99 -25.70 -7.72 19.40
CA GLN A 99 -25.75 -9.17 19.62
C GLN A 99 -24.39 -9.81 19.94
N PHE A 100 -23.29 -9.06 19.93
CA PHE A 100 -21.95 -9.58 20.19
C PHE A 100 -21.34 -9.01 21.47
N LEU A 101 -20.43 -9.77 22.06
CA LEU A 101 -19.61 -9.27 23.17
C LEU A 101 -18.63 -8.22 22.66
N PRO A 102 -18.36 -7.16 23.42
CA PRO A 102 -17.39 -6.14 23.09
C PRO A 102 -16.03 -6.73 22.71
N VAL A 103 -15.37 -6.15 21.72
CA VAL A 103 -14.00 -6.48 21.31
C VAL A 103 -13.09 -5.40 21.85
N THR A 104 -11.96 -5.77 22.42
CA THR A 104 -10.92 -4.83 22.86
C THR A 104 -9.74 -4.85 21.90
N TRP A 105 -8.86 -3.85 21.98
CA TRP A 105 -7.67 -3.78 21.14
C TRP A 105 -6.80 -5.05 21.17
N PRO A 106 -6.54 -5.69 22.33
CA PRO A 106 -5.84 -6.97 22.37
C PRO A 106 -6.55 -8.14 21.68
N GLN A 107 -7.84 -7.99 21.37
CA GLN A 107 -8.68 -9.03 20.77
C GLN A 107 -9.01 -8.76 19.30
N LEU A 108 -8.68 -7.57 18.76
CA LEU A 108 -8.98 -7.19 17.38
C LEU A 108 -8.24 -8.12 16.38
N PRO A 109 -8.95 -8.90 15.56
CA PRO A 109 -8.31 -9.77 14.60
C PRO A 109 -7.74 -8.97 13.42
N ILE A 110 -6.49 -9.27 13.09
CA ILE A 110 -5.79 -8.80 11.89
C ILE A 110 -5.67 -9.98 10.94
N ILE A 111 -6.40 -9.93 9.85
CA ILE A 111 -6.51 -11.05 8.92
C ILE A 111 -5.66 -10.75 7.68
N LEU A 112 -4.63 -11.55 7.48
CA LEU A 112 -3.86 -11.57 6.23
C LEU A 112 -4.43 -12.64 5.31
N ASP A 113 -5.18 -12.20 4.30
CA ASP A 113 -5.87 -13.10 3.37
C ASP A 113 -5.27 -13.03 1.96
N SER A 114 -4.04 -13.53 1.87
CA SER A 114 -3.30 -13.70 0.62
C SER A 114 -2.23 -14.76 0.81
N PRO A 115 -2.35 -15.96 0.18
CA PRO A 115 -1.36 -17.02 0.33
C PRO A 115 0.05 -16.62 -0.08
N LEU A 116 0.18 -15.79 -1.11
CA LEU A 116 1.47 -15.25 -1.52
C LEU A 116 2.03 -14.29 -0.48
N ALA A 117 1.20 -13.38 0.05
CA ALA A 117 1.64 -12.44 1.08
C ALA A 117 2.05 -13.17 2.38
N SER A 118 1.34 -14.24 2.76
CA SER A 118 1.70 -15.06 3.92
C SER A 118 3.10 -15.66 3.75
N ARG A 119 3.38 -16.30 2.61
CA ARG A 119 4.72 -16.85 2.32
C ARG A 119 5.81 -15.79 2.29
N LEU A 120 5.54 -14.65 1.65
CA LEU A 120 6.49 -13.54 1.64
C LEU A 120 6.73 -12.95 3.04
N THR A 121 5.70 -12.91 3.89
CA THR A 121 5.85 -12.47 5.28
C THR A 121 6.75 -13.42 6.09
N GLU A 122 6.71 -14.72 5.79
CA GLU A 122 7.65 -15.69 6.38
C GLU A 122 9.09 -15.43 5.94
N VAL A 123 9.32 -15.20 4.64
CA VAL A 123 10.65 -14.81 4.13
C VAL A 123 11.15 -13.53 4.79
N TYR A 124 10.28 -12.51 4.94
CA TYR A 124 10.65 -11.28 5.67
C TYR A 124 11.08 -11.57 7.12
N ARG A 125 10.42 -12.50 7.80
CA ARG A 125 10.79 -12.91 9.17
C ARG A 125 12.14 -13.63 9.23
N GLU A 126 12.43 -14.48 8.23
CA GLU A 126 13.73 -15.17 8.12
C GLU A 126 14.87 -14.19 7.83
N LEU A 127 14.58 -13.08 7.16
CA LEU A 127 15.54 -12.04 6.80
C LEU A 127 15.51 -10.84 7.76
N ASP A 128 15.08 -11.02 8.99
CA ASP A 128 14.94 -9.93 9.97
C ASP A 128 16.26 -9.21 10.30
N SER A 129 17.41 -9.89 10.15
CA SER A 129 18.75 -9.30 10.31
C SER A 129 19.05 -8.18 9.31
N PHE A 130 18.34 -8.14 8.19
CA PHE A 130 18.48 -7.10 7.16
C PHE A 130 17.48 -5.94 7.32
N TRP A 131 16.61 -5.97 8.32
CA TRP A 131 15.65 -4.90 8.55
C TRP A 131 16.35 -3.59 8.98
N GLY A 132 15.68 -2.48 8.72
CA GLY A 132 16.17 -1.15 9.11
C GLY A 132 16.36 -1.00 10.63
N VAL A 133 17.15 0.01 11.03
CA VAL A 133 17.54 0.25 12.43
C VAL A 133 16.33 0.35 13.37
N GLU A 134 15.23 0.96 12.93
CA GLU A 134 14.01 1.08 13.72
C GLU A 134 13.41 -0.30 14.04
N ALA A 135 13.30 -1.15 13.02
CA ALA A 135 12.76 -2.50 13.19
C ALA A 135 13.66 -3.39 14.03
N GLN A 136 14.99 -3.25 13.89
CA GLN A 136 15.96 -3.93 14.76
C GLN A 136 15.79 -3.55 16.24
N LYS A 137 15.53 -2.28 16.54
CA LYS A 137 15.25 -1.84 17.92
C LYS A 137 13.98 -2.50 18.49
N ARG A 138 12.94 -2.69 17.66
CA ARG A 138 11.72 -3.40 18.10
C ARG A 138 11.99 -4.87 18.39
N LEU A 139 12.78 -5.56 17.54
CA LEU A 139 13.19 -6.94 17.78
C LEU A 139 14.00 -7.08 19.07
N ALA A 140 14.93 -6.16 19.33
CA ALA A 140 15.79 -6.17 20.51
C ALA A 140 15.02 -6.10 21.84
N VAL A 141 13.82 -5.51 21.83
CA VAL A 141 12.93 -5.49 23.01
C VAL A 141 11.91 -6.64 23.02
N GLY A 142 12.13 -7.68 22.19
CA GLY A 142 11.31 -8.89 22.15
C GLY A 142 10.01 -8.76 21.36
N ARG A 143 9.75 -7.64 20.67
CA ARG A 143 8.58 -7.50 19.81
C ARG A 143 8.77 -8.25 18.50
N LYS A 144 7.69 -8.74 17.92
CA LYS A 144 7.68 -9.49 16.65
C LYS A 144 6.68 -8.89 15.68
N PRO A 145 7.01 -7.77 15.00
CA PRO A 145 6.04 -6.98 14.21
C PRO A 145 5.36 -7.73 13.07
N LEU A 146 5.95 -8.82 12.57
CA LEU A 146 5.34 -9.66 11.54
C LEU A 146 4.82 -11.00 12.09
N HIS A 147 4.82 -11.20 13.43
CA HIS A 147 4.35 -12.42 14.09
C HIS A 147 3.78 -12.10 15.48
N PHE A 148 2.58 -11.55 15.54
CA PHE A 148 1.90 -11.14 16.76
C PHE A 148 0.59 -11.91 16.95
N LYS A 149 0.08 -11.95 18.18
CA LYS A 149 -1.03 -12.83 18.60
C LYS A 149 -2.31 -12.62 17.80
N GLN A 150 -2.62 -11.38 17.40
CA GLN A 150 -3.84 -11.03 16.69
C GLN A 150 -3.78 -11.32 15.18
N LEU A 151 -2.59 -11.65 14.64
CA LEU A 151 -2.40 -11.93 13.22
C LEU A 151 -2.91 -13.33 12.86
N ILE A 152 -3.89 -13.39 11.99
CA ILE A 152 -4.49 -14.60 11.45
C ILE A 152 -4.17 -14.67 9.95
N MET A 153 -3.45 -15.71 9.53
CA MET A 153 -3.16 -15.96 8.13
C MET A 153 -4.14 -16.98 7.55
N ILE A 154 -4.79 -16.62 6.45
CA ILE A 154 -5.75 -17.51 5.77
C ILE A 154 -5.02 -18.24 4.64
N ASP A 155 -4.87 -19.54 4.77
CA ASP A 155 -4.13 -20.42 3.86
C ASP A 155 -5.03 -21.14 2.83
N SER A 156 -6.28 -21.50 3.21
CA SER A 156 -7.15 -22.30 2.37
C SER A 156 -8.29 -21.49 1.75
N HIS A 157 -8.81 -21.99 0.62
CA HIS A 157 -9.96 -21.38 -0.06
C HIS A 157 -11.24 -21.50 0.78
N VAL A 158 -11.42 -22.60 1.47
CA VAL A 158 -12.61 -22.84 2.32
C VAL A 158 -12.64 -21.82 3.47
N LYS A 159 -11.54 -21.68 4.22
CA LYS A 159 -11.44 -20.68 5.30
C LYS A 159 -11.64 -19.26 4.79
N TYR A 160 -11.09 -18.96 3.62
CA TYR A 160 -11.28 -17.65 2.98
C TYR A 160 -12.76 -17.35 2.75
N MET A 161 -13.51 -18.25 2.09
CA MET A 161 -14.92 -18.02 1.83
C MET A 161 -15.75 -17.92 3.11
N GLN A 162 -15.46 -18.76 4.11
CA GLN A 162 -16.09 -18.69 5.42
C GLN A 162 -15.80 -17.36 6.13
N THR A 163 -14.59 -16.83 6.01
CA THR A 163 -14.21 -15.54 6.60
C THR A 163 -14.95 -14.39 5.93
N VAL A 164 -15.04 -14.38 4.59
CA VAL A 164 -15.82 -13.37 3.85
C VAL A 164 -17.27 -13.38 4.31
N GLU A 165 -17.89 -14.56 4.33
CA GLU A 165 -19.30 -14.73 4.72
C GLU A 165 -19.53 -14.31 6.20
N TYR A 166 -18.67 -14.78 7.09
CA TYR A 166 -18.76 -14.45 8.51
C TYR A 166 -18.69 -12.94 8.76
N LEU A 167 -17.69 -12.25 8.22
CA LEU A 167 -17.51 -10.82 8.43
C LEU A 167 -18.62 -9.99 7.78
N ALA A 168 -19.06 -10.37 6.57
CA ALA A 168 -20.15 -9.69 5.89
C ALA A 168 -21.48 -9.80 6.64
N ASN A 169 -21.79 -10.98 7.18
CA ASN A 169 -23.04 -11.23 7.90
C ASN A 169 -23.06 -10.64 9.31
N THR A 170 -21.94 -10.70 10.01
CA THR A 170 -21.88 -10.27 11.43
C THR A 170 -21.52 -8.82 11.61
N GLY A 171 -20.77 -8.22 10.69
CA GLY A 171 -20.20 -6.88 10.86
C GLY A 171 -19.22 -6.78 12.02
N ARG A 172 -18.60 -7.91 12.47
CA ARG A 172 -17.62 -7.83 13.55
C ARG A 172 -16.38 -7.03 13.17
N PRO A 173 -15.84 -6.22 14.08
CA PRO A 173 -14.61 -5.49 13.85
C PRO A 173 -13.45 -6.44 13.51
N ALA A 174 -12.79 -6.18 12.42
CA ALA A 174 -11.57 -6.83 11.97
C ALA A 174 -10.82 -5.92 11.01
N ILE A 175 -9.52 -6.10 10.89
CA ILE A 175 -8.74 -5.51 9.80
C ILE A 175 -8.35 -6.64 8.86
N VAL A 176 -8.76 -6.55 7.59
CA VAL A 176 -8.46 -7.52 6.55
C VAL A 176 -7.48 -6.91 5.55
N ILE A 177 -6.30 -7.50 5.43
CA ILE A 177 -5.32 -7.16 4.39
C ILE A 177 -5.37 -8.25 3.34
N ALA A 178 -5.76 -7.92 2.11
CA ALA A 178 -5.94 -8.90 1.05
C ALA A 178 -5.43 -8.40 -0.32
N ALA A 179 -4.91 -9.31 -1.14
CA ALA A 179 -4.50 -9.01 -2.51
C ALA A 179 -5.73 -9.05 -3.46
N SER A 180 -5.75 -8.30 -4.56
CA SER A 180 -4.70 -7.43 -5.09
C SER A 180 -4.85 -5.98 -4.62
N GLY A 181 -3.74 -5.24 -4.61
CA GLY A 181 -3.72 -3.84 -4.17
C GLY A 181 -4.51 -2.86 -5.03
N MET A 182 -4.87 -3.22 -6.28
CA MET A 182 -5.70 -2.42 -7.20
C MET A 182 -7.09 -3.00 -7.40
N CYS A 183 -7.46 -4.03 -6.65
CA CYS A 183 -8.76 -4.70 -6.70
C CYS A 183 -9.09 -5.36 -8.06
N THR A 184 -8.10 -5.60 -8.91
CA THR A 184 -8.30 -6.19 -10.25
C THR A 184 -8.55 -7.69 -10.21
N SER A 185 -8.12 -8.35 -9.17
CA SER A 185 -8.22 -9.80 -8.96
C SER A 185 -7.93 -10.16 -7.51
N GLY A 186 -7.88 -11.44 -7.20
CA GLY A 186 -7.49 -11.93 -5.88
C GLY A 186 -8.61 -11.91 -4.85
N ARG A 187 -8.27 -12.26 -3.63
CA ARG A 187 -9.26 -12.49 -2.56
C ARG A 187 -10.02 -11.23 -2.15
N ILE A 188 -9.40 -10.05 -2.29
CA ILE A 188 -10.05 -8.77 -1.99
C ILE A 188 -11.36 -8.56 -2.76
N VAL A 189 -11.47 -9.10 -3.99
CA VAL A 189 -12.64 -8.91 -4.84
C VAL A 189 -13.90 -9.49 -4.19
N ASN A 190 -13.82 -10.68 -3.57
CA ASN A 190 -14.99 -11.26 -2.90
C ASN A 190 -15.35 -10.53 -1.61
N TYR A 191 -14.38 -10.02 -0.85
CA TYR A 191 -14.66 -9.11 0.27
C TYR A 191 -15.40 -7.86 -0.21
N LEU A 192 -14.93 -7.23 -1.28
CA LEU A 192 -15.60 -6.05 -1.85
C LEU A 192 -17.01 -6.37 -2.36
N LYS A 193 -17.19 -7.49 -3.08
CA LYS A 193 -18.53 -7.93 -3.54
C LYS A 193 -19.52 -8.19 -2.40
N ALA A 194 -19.02 -8.60 -1.25
CA ALA A 194 -19.86 -8.89 -0.08
C ALA A 194 -20.15 -7.65 0.77
N MET A 195 -19.21 -6.70 0.85
CA MET A 195 -19.21 -5.66 1.88
C MET A 195 -19.37 -4.22 1.35
N LEU A 196 -19.13 -3.94 0.06
CA LEU A 196 -19.22 -2.55 -0.47
C LEU A 196 -20.60 -1.91 -0.31
N ALA A 197 -21.67 -2.71 -0.27
CA ALA A 197 -23.04 -2.21 -0.15
C ALA A 197 -23.47 -1.95 1.30
N ASP A 198 -22.65 -2.32 2.27
CA ASP A 198 -22.94 -2.15 3.70
C ASP A 198 -22.15 -0.96 4.28
N PRO A 199 -22.82 0.08 4.79
CA PRO A 199 -22.16 1.28 5.30
C PRO A 199 -21.33 1.05 6.57
N ARG A 200 -21.50 -0.09 7.26
CA ARG A 200 -20.66 -0.44 8.41
C ARG A 200 -19.21 -0.71 8.03
N HIS A 201 -18.97 -1.23 6.83
CA HIS A 201 -17.62 -1.59 6.38
C HIS A 201 -16.87 -0.39 5.81
N ASN A 202 -15.55 -0.50 5.83
CA ASN A 202 -14.67 0.54 5.33
C ASN A 202 -13.60 -0.06 4.41
N VAL A 203 -13.17 0.70 3.40
CA VAL A 203 -12.05 0.34 2.53
C VAL A 203 -10.98 1.43 2.62
N LEU A 204 -9.77 1.05 3.00
CA LEU A 204 -8.62 1.94 3.08
C LEU A 204 -7.63 1.63 1.96
N PHE A 205 -7.53 2.52 0.99
CA PHE A 205 -6.49 2.47 -0.03
C PHE A 205 -5.19 3.08 0.48
N THR A 206 -4.13 2.29 0.52
CA THR A 206 -2.80 2.69 1.01
C THR A 206 -1.76 2.85 -0.10
N GLY A 207 -2.17 2.74 -1.37
CA GLY A 207 -1.28 2.84 -2.52
C GLY A 207 -1.99 3.45 -3.72
N TYR A 208 -1.18 3.68 -4.77
CA TYR A 208 -1.67 4.16 -6.05
C TYR A 208 -2.71 3.22 -6.65
N GLN A 209 -3.75 3.81 -7.20
CA GLN A 209 -4.79 3.11 -7.95
C GLN A 209 -4.71 3.55 -9.41
N ALA A 210 -4.27 2.66 -10.30
CA ALA A 210 -4.10 2.97 -11.71
C ALA A 210 -5.46 3.26 -12.39
N ARG A 211 -5.46 4.20 -13.32
CA ARG A 211 -6.65 4.56 -14.09
C ARG A 211 -7.27 3.32 -14.74
N GLY A 212 -8.59 3.18 -14.60
CA GLY A 212 -9.34 2.04 -15.15
C GLY A 212 -9.38 0.80 -14.24
N THR A 213 -8.65 0.77 -13.13
CA THR A 213 -8.75 -0.34 -12.15
C THR A 213 -9.99 -0.20 -11.27
N PRO A 214 -10.53 -1.31 -10.76
CA PRO A 214 -11.67 -1.28 -9.82
C PRO A 214 -11.38 -0.41 -8.60
N GLY A 215 -10.18 -0.42 -8.04
CA GLY A 215 -9.82 0.44 -6.92
C GLY A 215 -9.93 1.93 -7.25
N ALA A 216 -9.45 2.35 -8.43
CA ALA A 216 -9.60 3.74 -8.90
C ALA A 216 -11.07 4.12 -9.14
N LEU A 217 -11.87 3.19 -9.66
CA LEU A 217 -13.31 3.41 -9.85
C LEU A 217 -14.06 3.51 -8.52
N ILE A 218 -13.72 2.70 -7.52
CA ILE A 218 -14.27 2.81 -6.16
C ILE A 218 -13.98 4.20 -5.60
N GLN A 219 -12.72 4.66 -5.63
CA GLN A 219 -12.35 6.00 -5.15
C GLN A 219 -13.11 7.11 -5.89
N LYS A 220 -13.29 6.96 -7.20
CA LYS A 220 -13.97 7.95 -8.03
C LYS A 220 -15.45 8.05 -7.75
N TYR A 221 -16.16 6.92 -7.58
CA TYR A 221 -17.61 6.89 -7.51
C TYR A 221 -18.16 6.89 -6.06
N ALA A 222 -17.32 6.59 -5.06
CA ALA A 222 -17.75 6.61 -3.66
C ALA A 222 -18.36 7.94 -3.20
N PRO A 223 -17.78 9.12 -3.52
CA PRO A 223 -18.36 10.40 -3.04
C PRO A 223 -19.78 10.67 -3.53
N SER A 224 -20.20 10.07 -4.64
CA SER A 224 -21.55 10.20 -5.21
C SER A 224 -22.47 9.04 -4.85
N GLY A 225 -22.05 8.09 -4.01
CA GLY A 225 -22.83 6.88 -3.72
C GLY A 225 -23.06 6.01 -4.97
N GLY A 226 -22.10 5.99 -5.90
CA GLY A 226 -22.17 5.30 -7.17
C GLY A 226 -22.04 3.78 -7.05
N PHE A 227 -21.74 3.13 -8.15
CA PHE A 227 -21.53 1.69 -8.20
C PHE A 227 -20.33 1.34 -9.08
N ILE A 228 -19.83 0.11 -8.89
CA ILE A 228 -18.86 -0.51 -9.79
C ILE A 228 -19.34 -1.91 -10.17
N GLU A 229 -18.73 -2.47 -11.21
CA GLU A 229 -18.90 -3.86 -11.59
C GLU A 229 -17.65 -4.65 -11.21
N LEU A 230 -17.82 -5.73 -10.44
CA LEU A 230 -16.77 -6.65 -10.03
C LEU A 230 -17.13 -8.06 -10.50
N GLU A 231 -16.38 -8.59 -11.47
CA GLU A 231 -16.62 -9.91 -12.05
C GLU A 231 -18.11 -10.14 -12.44
N GLY A 232 -18.68 -9.19 -13.18
CA GLY A 232 -20.06 -9.24 -13.64
C GLY A 232 -21.13 -8.92 -12.59
N LYS A 233 -20.75 -8.66 -11.33
CA LYS A 233 -21.68 -8.27 -10.27
C LYS A 233 -21.64 -6.75 -10.07
N ARG A 234 -22.81 -6.11 -10.17
CA ARG A 234 -22.98 -4.69 -9.81
C ARG A 234 -22.94 -4.53 -8.29
N CYS A 235 -22.00 -3.74 -7.79
CA CYS A 235 -21.78 -3.45 -6.38
C CYS A 235 -22.00 -1.96 -6.12
N ILE A 236 -23.02 -1.61 -5.34
CA ILE A 236 -23.27 -0.24 -4.89
C ILE A 236 -22.22 0.09 -3.84
N ILE A 237 -21.69 1.33 -3.84
CA ILE A 237 -20.70 1.77 -2.86
C ILE A 237 -21.43 2.56 -1.76
N ARG A 238 -21.57 1.94 -0.59
CA ARG A 238 -22.08 2.56 0.64
C ARG A 238 -21.05 2.49 1.76
N ALA A 239 -20.11 1.55 1.66
CA ALA A 239 -18.98 1.43 2.59
C ALA A 239 -18.18 2.74 2.63
N GLY A 240 -17.60 3.05 3.77
CA GLY A 240 -16.68 4.17 3.92
C GLY A 240 -15.43 3.96 3.06
N ILE A 241 -15.07 4.94 2.24
CA ILE A 241 -13.88 4.86 1.39
C ILE A 241 -12.89 5.94 1.80
N SER A 242 -11.68 5.51 2.12
CA SER A 242 -10.60 6.42 2.48
C SER A 242 -9.30 6.07 1.74
N THR A 243 -8.45 7.09 1.58
CA THR A 243 -7.15 6.95 0.95
C THR A 243 -6.08 7.55 1.86
N LEU A 244 -5.01 6.80 2.05
CA LEU A 244 -3.88 7.21 2.85
C LEU A 244 -2.63 7.24 1.98
N GLY A 245 -2.12 8.42 1.69
CA GLY A 245 -0.83 8.60 1.03
C GLY A 245 0.33 8.29 1.99
N GLY A 246 1.54 8.17 1.44
CA GLY A 246 2.75 7.90 2.23
C GLY A 246 3.08 6.43 2.45
N TYR A 247 2.20 5.51 2.04
CA TYR A 247 2.47 4.07 1.96
C TYR A 247 2.79 3.59 0.54
N SER A 248 3.12 4.49 -0.37
CA SER A 248 3.53 4.07 -1.70
C SER A 248 4.85 3.30 -1.66
N ALA A 249 4.93 2.19 -2.39
CA ALA A 249 6.17 1.46 -2.58
C ALA A 249 7.14 2.17 -3.54
N HIS A 250 6.67 3.19 -4.27
CA HIS A 250 7.46 3.93 -5.23
C HIS A 250 7.97 5.24 -4.63
N ALA A 251 9.16 5.63 -5.05
CA ALA A 251 9.76 6.94 -4.79
C ALA A 251 8.85 8.05 -5.35
N ASP A 252 8.80 9.19 -4.67
CA ASP A 252 8.12 10.37 -5.15
C ASP A 252 9.03 11.23 -6.05
N GLN A 253 8.50 12.34 -6.58
CA GLN A 253 9.26 13.24 -7.45
C GLN A 253 10.58 13.66 -6.81
N GLN A 254 10.56 14.08 -5.54
CA GLN A 254 11.77 14.54 -4.86
C GLN A 254 12.77 13.41 -4.61
N ASP A 255 12.26 12.21 -4.27
CA ASP A 255 13.09 11.02 -4.09
C ASP A 255 13.79 10.63 -5.41
N LEU A 256 13.06 10.70 -6.54
CA LEU A 256 13.61 10.43 -7.88
C LEU A 256 14.69 11.43 -8.28
N LEU A 257 14.47 12.73 -7.98
CA LEU A 257 15.48 13.79 -8.20
C LEU A 257 16.70 13.58 -7.30
N ASN A 258 16.48 13.24 -6.04
CA ASN A 258 17.55 12.95 -5.08
C ASN A 258 18.37 11.73 -5.51
N PHE A 259 17.72 10.69 -6.09
CA PHE A 259 18.42 9.52 -6.59
C PHE A 259 19.39 9.87 -7.73
N VAL A 260 18.98 10.75 -8.66
CA VAL A 260 19.88 11.23 -9.74
C VAL A 260 20.95 12.15 -9.19
N SER A 261 20.58 13.13 -8.37
CA SER A 261 21.51 14.13 -7.83
C SER A 261 22.53 13.58 -6.84
N GLY A 262 22.22 12.45 -6.21
CA GLY A 262 23.11 11.74 -5.29
C GLY A 262 24.23 10.94 -5.97
N MET A 263 24.22 10.82 -7.30
CA MET A 263 25.31 10.20 -8.06
C MET A 263 26.53 11.15 -8.11
N GLU A 264 27.73 10.59 -8.00
CA GLU A 264 28.96 11.36 -8.21
C GLU A 264 29.11 11.81 -9.68
N GLN A 265 28.78 10.90 -10.59
CA GLN A 265 28.75 11.18 -12.04
C GLN A 265 27.32 10.95 -12.53
N TRP A 266 26.68 12.04 -12.94
CA TRP A 266 25.30 12.04 -13.40
C TRP A 266 25.16 11.40 -14.78
N PRO A 267 24.04 10.73 -15.06
CA PRO A 267 23.77 10.14 -16.38
C PRO A 267 23.85 11.17 -17.52
N GLU A 268 24.42 10.75 -18.64
CA GLU A 268 24.40 11.52 -19.89
C GLU A 268 23.06 11.34 -20.63
N GLU A 269 22.41 10.18 -20.41
CA GLU A 269 21.11 9.85 -20.98
C GLU A 269 20.16 9.34 -19.87
N ILE A 270 18.90 9.85 -19.86
CA ILE A 270 17.84 9.36 -18.97
C ILE A 270 16.61 9.01 -19.82
N ARG A 271 16.09 7.78 -19.62
CA ARG A 271 14.82 7.34 -20.21
C ARG A 271 13.78 7.17 -19.10
N LEU A 272 12.67 7.93 -19.21
CA LEU A 272 11.59 7.88 -18.24
C LEU A 272 10.55 6.83 -18.64
N VAL A 273 10.35 5.86 -17.74
CA VAL A 273 9.45 4.71 -17.94
C VAL A 273 8.53 4.53 -16.73
N HIS A 274 7.56 3.63 -16.84
CA HIS A 274 6.73 3.15 -15.71
C HIS A 274 6.01 4.29 -14.96
N GLY A 275 5.39 5.19 -15.70
CA GLY A 275 4.54 6.25 -15.16
C GLY A 275 3.52 6.71 -16.20
N ASP A 276 2.44 7.33 -15.73
CA ASP A 276 1.47 7.98 -16.61
C ASP A 276 2.15 9.13 -17.36
N GLU A 277 1.64 9.45 -18.53
CA GLU A 277 2.21 10.50 -19.39
C GLU A 277 2.42 11.83 -18.66
N PRO A 278 1.45 12.37 -17.88
CA PRO A 278 1.66 13.58 -17.11
C PRO A 278 2.78 13.48 -16.08
N ALA A 279 2.96 12.31 -15.45
CA ALA A 279 4.02 12.10 -14.46
C ALA A 279 5.40 12.08 -15.12
N ARG A 280 5.54 11.44 -16.29
CA ARG A 280 6.79 11.44 -17.06
C ARG A 280 7.20 12.84 -17.49
N TYR A 281 6.26 13.63 -18.03
CA TYR A 281 6.56 15.01 -18.46
C TYR A 281 6.90 15.93 -17.27
N ALA A 282 6.20 15.81 -16.16
CA ALA A 282 6.52 16.59 -14.96
C ALA A 282 7.93 16.28 -14.43
N LEU A 283 8.27 14.99 -14.31
CA LEU A 283 9.61 14.59 -13.88
C LEU A 283 10.70 15.04 -14.87
N ALA A 284 10.43 14.94 -16.19
CA ALA A 284 11.34 15.41 -17.22
C ALA A 284 11.67 16.89 -17.04
N LYS A 285 10.67 17.72 -16.80
CA LYS A 285 10.84 19.16 -16.59
C LYS A 285 11.75 19.45 -15.37
N GLU A 286 11.50 18.77 -14.25
CA GLU A 286 12.29 18.95 -13.03
C GLU A 286 13.74 18.46 -13.23
N LEU A 287 13.95 17.31 -13.89
CA LEU A 287 15.29 16.81 -14.21
C LEU A 287 16.07 17.78 -15.11
N LEU A 288 15.44 18.32 -16.15
CA LEU A 288 16.08 19.31 -17.02
C LEU A 288 16.50 20.55 -16.23
N GLY A 289 15.62 21.06 -15.35
CA GLY A 289 15.94 22.17 -14.45
C GLY A 289 17.11 21.86 -13.52
N LEU A 290 17.15 20.63 -12.98
CA LEU A 290 18.22 20.16 -12.10
C LEU A 290 19.58 20.13 -12.82
N TYR A 291 19.63 19.65 -14.07
CA TYR A 291 20.84 19.63 -14.90
C TYR A 291 21.29 21.04 -15.29
N GLN A 292 20.36 21.90 -15.70
CA GLN A 292 20.62 23.29 -16.04
C GLN A 292 21.24 24.06 -14.87
N ALA A 293 20.71 23.87 -13.66
CA ALA A 293 21.23 24.51 -12.44
C ALA A 293 22.69 24.14 -12.13
N ARG A 294 23.20 23.06 -12.70
CA ARG A 294 24.59 22.61 -12.57
C ARG A 294 25.42 22.78 -13.85
N ASN A 295 24.91 23.48 -14.86
CA ASN A 295 25.54 23.66 -16.16
C ASN A 295 25.88 22.30 -16.82
N LYS A 296 25.02 21.30 -16.67
CA LYS A 296 25.14 19.99 -17.29
C LYS A 296 24.08 19.79 -18.37
N VAL A 297 24.38 18.92 -19.33
CA VAL A 297 23.46 18.51 -20.39
C VAL A 297 23.06 17.06 -20.18
N VAL A 298 21.83 16.73 -20.52
CA VAL A 298 21.30 15.37 -20.49
C VAL A 298 20.45 15.13 -21.74
N ASP A 299 20.60 13.96 -22.37
CA ASP A 299 19.63 13.45 -23.33
C ASP A 299 18.48 12.78 -22.56
N LEU A 300 17.33 13.48 -22.50
CA LEU A 300 16.17 13.01 -21.75
C LEU A 300 15.09 12.53 -22.71
N GLN A 301 14.80 11.23 -22.64
CA GLN A 301 13.86 10.55 -23.52
C GLN A 301 12.61 10.13 -22.74
N ILE A 302 11.44 10.42 -23.31
CA ILE A 302 10.14 9.92 -22.88
C ILE A 302 9.65 8.97 -23.97
N PRO A 303 9.86 7.64 -23.83
CA PRO A 303 9.38 6.69 -24.83
C PRO A 303 7.87 6.85 -25.00
N THR A 304 7.43 7.21 -26.20
CA THR A 304 6.02 7.13 -26.56
C THR A 304 5.64 5.65 -26.63
N ASN A 305 4.46 5.30 -26.13
CA ASN A 305 3.94 3.94 -26.29
C ASN A 305 3.95 3.59 -27.78
N LEU A 306 4.93 2.83 -28.19
CA LEU A 306 4.83 2.10 -29.46
C LEU A 306 3.56 1.25 -29.27
N LYS A 307 2.54 1.52 -30.11
CA LYS A 307 1.39 0.61 -30.27
C LYS A 307 2.00 -0.78 -30.41
N ALA A 308 1.66 -1.70 -29.50
CA ALA A 308 2.09 -3.08 -29.63
C ALA A 308 1.84 -3.51 -31.09
N PRO A 309 2.81 -4.13 -31.77
CA PRO A 309 2.53 -4.66 -33.09
C PRO A 309 1.38 -5.66 -32.93
N LEU A 310 0.26 -5.35 -33.55
CA LEU A 310 -0.83 -6.30 -33.78
C LEU A 310 -0.22 -7.46 -34.56
N GLY A 311 -0.08 -8.63 -33.92
CA GLY A 311 0.27 -9.85 -34.64
C GLY A 311 1.16 -10.80 -33.86
N PHE A 312 0.56 -11.57 -32.97
CA PHE A 312 0.83 -13.01 -32.91
C PHE A 312 -0.53 -13.71 -32.91
N GLN A 313 -0.81 -14.36 -34.06
CA GLN A 313 -1.85 -15.34 -34.21
C GLN A 313 -1.53 -16.60 -33.37
#